data_2169ad609c47201dd76af513ab6f5f93
#
_entry.id   2169ad609c47201dd76af513ab6f5f93
#
_cell.length_a   1.000
_cell.length_b   1.000
_cell.length_c   1.000
_cell.angle_alpha   90.00
_cell.angle_beta   90.00
_cell.angle_gamma   90.00
#
_symmetry.space_group_name_H-M   'P 1'
#
loop_
_entity.id
_entity.type
_entity.pdbx_description
1 polymer ?
#
loop_
_entity_poly.entity_id
_entity_poly.type
_entity_poly.pdbx_seq_one_letter_code
_entity_poly.pdbx_strand_id
1 'polypeptide(L)'
;MNNRFVKFASAIALSAILFTACAKAPKDALVKIGDKYITEEQVKKEYDKIMSSYSDEQKAKYDESTDEGKMASLNLKQNILESLSDIEVVKQKFAKLEKEYKDAGKSEEEISKVTVTDKEVNEQIEKIKEQLGDKFNEELEKSKLTEEELKEKIKDNLYSQKFQVWFSDNFSPTDEEIANKFKGSEFDGPEINASHILVETEEEAKNVKSRLDAGEKFEDVAVEVSKDPSAKTNKGELGTFTKGVMVEEFYNAASKLKEGEISEPVQTKFGYHIIKVNKIVDDYAQFSDESKENIKQSLKRNIMAEKFKTEFKKIQEEIGYYPIKNFK
;
A
#
# COMPACT_ATOMS: atom_id res chain seq x y z
N MET A 1 4.14 4.17 6.02
CA MET A 1 3.77 3.60 4.70
C MET A 1 2.33 4.01 4.41
N ASN A 2 2.17 5.05 3.60
CA ASN A 2 0.85 5.56 3.22
C ASN A 2 0.25 4.65 2.14
N ASN A 3 -0.57 3.71 2.55
CA ASN A 3 -1.18 2.72 1.70
C ASN A 3 -2.37 3.35 0.95
N ARG A 4 -2.11 4.04 -0.18
CA ARG A 4 -3.18 4.55 -1.06
C ARG A 4 -4.09 3.41 -1.56
N PHE A 5 -3.55 2.21 -1.71
CA PHE A 5 -4.33 1.01 -2.08
C PHE A 5 -5.34 0.56 -1.01
N VAL A 6 -5.08 0.84 0.28
CA VAL A 6 -6.00 0.47 1.38
C VAL A 6 -7.11 1.53 1.58
N LYS A 7 -6.94 2.74 1.05
CA LYS A 7 -7.95 3.81 1.20
C LYS A 7 -9.18 3.67 0.30
N PHE A 8 -9.14 2.84 -0.75
CA PHE A 8 -10.33 2.54 -1.57
C PHE A 8 -11.42 1.77 -0.82
N ALA A 9 -11.11 1.18 0.33
CA ALA A 9 -12.07 0.39 1.11
C ALA A 9 -13.01 1.22 1.99
N SER A 10 -12.87 2.56 2.02
CA SER A 10 -13.80 3.43 2.75
C SER A 10 -14.86 3.94 1.80
N ALA A 11 -15.87 3.11 1.62
CA ALA A 11 -16.97 3.29 0.70
C ALA A 11 -17.75 4.60 0.87
N ILE A 12 -17.97 5.27 -0.23
CA ILE A 12 -18.79 6.47 -0.34
C ILE A 12 -19.96 6.15 -1.29
N ALA A 13 -21.20 6.28 -0.83
CA ALA A 13 -22.39 6.00 -1.62
C ALA A 13 -22.81 7.20 -2.48
N LEU A 14 -22.98 6.99 -3.77
CA LEU A 14 -23.55 7.98 -4.69
C LEU A 14 -25.05 7.77 -4.86
N SER A 15 -25.83 8.81 -4.65
CA SER A 15 -27.17 8.91 -5.24
C SER A 15 -27.00 9.34 -6.69
N ALA A 16 -27.26 8.43 -7.63
CA ALA A 16 -27.20 8.72 -9.04
C ALA A 16 -28.33 9.68 -9.43
N ILE A 17 -27.99 10.95 -9.60
CA ILE A 17 -28.86 11.87 -10.35
C ILE A 17 -28.42 11.73 -11.82
N LEU A 18 -29.23 11.03 -12.61
CA LEU A 18 -29.09 10.92 -14.06
C LEU A 18 -29.36 12.28 -14.69
N PHE A 19 -28.30 13.00 -15.04
CA PHE A 19 -28.42 14.14 -15.96
C PHE A 19 -28.09 13.68 -17.38
N THR A 20 -29.09 13.81 -18.26
CA THR A 20 -28.96 13.55 -19.70
C THR A 20 -28.02 14.57 -20.38
N ALA A 21 -27.37 14.16 -21.43
CA ALA A 21 -26.26 14.79 -22.17
C ALA A 21 -26.41 16.21 -22.72
N CYS A 22 -27.36 17.02 -22.28
CA CYS A 22 -27.57 18.43 -22.72
C CYS A 22 -27.81 19.42 -21.57
N ALA A 23 -27.66 19.03 -20.32
CA ALA A 23 -27.85 19.92 -19.17
C ALA A 23 -26.61 20.81 -18.96
N LYS A 24 -26.82 22.12 -18.69
CA LYS A 24 -25.74 22.99 -18.21
C LYS A 24 -25.12 22.39 -16.96
N ALA A 25 -23.79 22.53 -16.84
CA ALA A 25 -23.09 22.11 -15.62
C ALA A 25 -23.79 22.63 -14.36
N PRO A 26 -23.98 21.79 -13.32
CA PRO A 26 -24.50 22.25 -12.04
C PRO A 26 -23.67 23.43 -11.52
N LYS A 27 -24.33 24.40 -10.87
CA LYS A 27 -23.64 25.59 -10.34
C LYS A 27 -22.58 25.25 -9.28
N ASP A 28 -22.78 24.15 -8.57
CA ASP A 28 -21.93 23.60 -7.53
C ASP A 28 -21.01 22.46 -8.03
N ALA A 29 -20.91 22.27 -9.36
CA ALA A 29 -20.02 21.27 -9.95
C ALA A 29 -18.55 21.56 -9.59
N LEU A 30 -17.85 20.53 -9.08
CA LEU A 30 -16.44 20.55 -8.75
C LEU A 30 -15.59 19.89 -9.82
N VAL A 31 -16.04 18.75 -10.32
CA VAL A 31 -15.36 17.96 -11.36
C VAL A 31 -16.36 17.48 -12.38
N LYS A 32 -15.95 17.46 -13.63
CA LYS A 32 -16.66 16.78 -14.73
C LYS A 32 -15.90 15.50 -15.07
N ILE A 33 -16.61 14.38 -15.24
CA ILE A 33 -16.06 13.08 -15.62
C ILE A 33 -16.96 12.50 -16.73
N GLY A 34 -16.46 12.53 -17.97
CA GLY A 34 -17.28 12.18 -19.12
C GLY A 34 -18.53 13.03 -19.22
N ASP A 35 -19.70 12.41 -19.05
CA ASP A 35 -21.01 13.04 -19.04
C ASP A 35 -21.56 13.39 -17.65
N LYS A 36 -20.86 13.03 -16.59
CA LYS A 36 -21.27 13.24 -15.20
C LYS A 36 -20.50 14.34 -14.50
N TYR A 37 -21.06 14.78 -13.37
CA TYR A 37 -20.46 15.80 -12.51
C TYR A 37 -20.41 15.32 -11.06
N ILE A 38 -19.32 15.63 -10.36
CA ILE A 38 -19.25 15.57 -8.90
C ILE A 38 -19.48 16.97 -8.35
N THR A 39 -20.41 17.13 -7.40
CA THR A 39 -20.86 18.42 -6.88
C THR A 39 -20.42 18.65 -5.42
N GLU A 40 -20.44 19.92 -4.98
CA GLU A 40 -20.23 20.26 -3.57
C GLU A 40 -21.24 19.59 -2.66
N GLU A 41 -22.51 19.48 -3.11
CA GLU A 41 -23.57 18.84 -2.34
C GLU A 41 -23.25 17.35 -2.08
N GLN A 42 -22.77 16.62 -3.09
CA GLN A 42 -22.38 15.21 -2.94
C GLN A 42 -21.21 15.07 -1.94
N VAL A 43 -20.19 15.90 -2.06
CA VAL A 43 -19.05 15.88 -1.13
C VAL A 43 -19.50 16.24 0.30
N LYS A 44 -20.36 17.25 0.43
CA LYS A 44 -20.91 17.65 1.74
C LYS A 44 -21.72 16.52 2.37
N LYS A 45 -22.58 15.86 1.60
CA LYS A 45 -23.37 14.72 2.09
C LYS A 45 -22.49 13.62 2.69
N GLU A 46 -21.41 13.26 2.00
CA GLU A 46 -20.47 12.24 2.49
C GLU A 46 -19.64 12.73 3.68
N TYR A 47 -19.21 13.99 3.66
CA TYR A 47 -18.56 14.63 4.80
C TYR A 47 -19.45 14.58 6.06
N ASP A 48 -20.70 14.98 5.94
CA ASP A 48 -21.65 15.00 7.06
C ASP A 48 -21.92 13.57 7.61
N LYS A 49 -21.93 12.55 6.74
CA LYS A 49 -22.02 11.13 7.15
C LYS A 49 -20.81 10.70 7.95
N ILE A 50 -19.61 11.00 7.47
CA ILE A 50 -18.34 10.68 8.16
C ILE A 50 -18.31 11.38 9.52
N MET A 51 -18.61 12.68 9.56
CA MET A 51 -18.65 13.44 10.79
C MET A 51 -19.69 12.91 11.78
N SER A 52 -20.82 12.39 11.29
CA SER A 52 -21.85 11.82 12.14
C SER A 52 -21.45 10.49 12.82
N SER A 53 -20.49 9.77 12.25
CA SER A 53 -19.95 8.52 12.80
C SER A 53 -18.82 8.72 13.80
N TYR A 54 -18.26 9.93 13.86
CA TYR A 54 -17.14 10.27 14.74
C TYR A 54 -17.61 10.57 16.17
N SER A 55 -16.78 10.18 17.15
CA SER A 55 -16.92 10.66 18.54
C SER A 55 -16.67 12.16 18.64
N ASP A 56 -17.11 12.78 19.75
CA ASP A 56 -16.89 14.22 19.97
C ASP A 56 -15.37 14.57 19.98
N GLU A 57 -14.53 13.71 20.53
CA GLU A 57 -13.06 13.88 20.48
C GLU A 57 -12.52 13.85 19.04
N GLN A 58 -13.05 12.96 18.21
CA GLN A 58 -12.67 12.91 16.80
C GLN A 58 -13.16 14.14 16.02
N LYS A 59 -14.39 14.62 16.30
CA LYS A 59 -14.96 15.82 15.68
C LYS A 59 -14.18 17.08 16.03
N ALA A 60 -13.61 17.16 17.23
CA ALA A 60 -12.81 18.32 17.66
C ALA A 60 -11.62 18.61 16.72
N LYS A 61 -11.09 17.60 16.03
CA LYS A 61 -10.02 17.77 15.03
C LYS A 61 -10.48 18.49 13.76
N TYR A 62 -11.77 18.61 13.54
CA TYR A 62 -12.40 19.24 12.37
C TYR A 62 -13.18 20.51 12.76
N ASP A 63 -12.89 21.08 13.91
CA ASP A 63 -13.53 22.32 14.39
C ASP A 63 -13.11 23.49 13.51
N GLU A 64 -13.99 23.90 12.61
CA GLU A 64 -13.76 24.99 11.66
C GLU A 64 -13.66 26.38 12.33
N SER A 65 -13.79 26.48 13.65
CA SER A 65 -13.47 27.69 14.39
C SER A 65 -11.95 27.93 14.53
N THR A 66 -11.14 26.87 14.36
CA THR A 66 -9.67 26.89 14.39
C THR A 66 -9.07 26.75 12.98
N ASP A 67 -7.87 27.27 12.76
CA ASP A 67 -7.21 27.15 11.46
C ASP A 67 -6.79 25.71 11.16
N GLU A 68 -6.39 24.94 12.18
CA GLU A 68 -6.07 23.52 12.06
C GLU A 68 -7.31 22.69 11.69
N GLY A 69 -8.45 22.96 12.34
CA GLY A 69 -9.71 22.28 12.05
C GLY A 69 -10.27 22.62 10.67
N LYS A 70 -10.16 23.89 10.22
CA LYS A 70 -10.49 24.29 8.84
C LYS A 70 -9.66 23.50 7.83
N MET A 71 -8.34 23.42 8.05
CA MET A 71 -7.44 22.68 7.16
C MET A 71 -7.77 21.19 7.15
N ALA A 72 -8.02 20.59 8.32
CA ALA A 72 -8.41 19.19 8.44
C ALA A 72 -9.74 18.90 7.70
N SER A 73 -10.74 19.78 7.88
CA SER A 73 -12.04 19.71 7.20
C SER A 73 -11.89 19.81 5.67
N LEU A 74 -11.10 20.79 5.20
CA LEU A 74 -10.81 20.96 3.77
C LEU A 74 -10.10 19.74 3.18
N ASN A 75 -9.10 19.21 3.86
CA ASN A 75 -8.38 18.00 3.42
C ASN A 75 -9.30 16.78 3.35
N LEU A 76 -10.21 16.62 4.33
CA LEU A 76 -11.19 15.54 4.30
C LEU A 76 -12.15 15.69 3.12
N LYS A 77 -12.69 16.90 2.87
CA LYS A 77 -13.54 17.19 1.72
C LYS A 77 -12.83 16.92 0.39
N GLN A 78 -11.54 17.28 0.30
CA GLN A 78 -10.72 17.00 -0.89
C GLN A 78 -10.52 15.49 -1.11
N ASN A 79 -10.23 14.73 -0.05
CA ASN A 79 -10.10 13.27 -0.14
C ASN A 79 -11.43 12.60 -0.55
N ILE A 80 -12.57 13.12 -0.09
CA ILE A 80 -13.90 12.66 -0.50
C ILE A 80 -14.10 12.93 -2.00
N LEU A 81 -13.79 14.14 -2.46
CA LEU A 81 -13.91 14.49 -3.89
C LEU A 81 -13.05 13.58 -4.76
N GLU A 82 -11.80 13.34 -4.38
CA GLU A 82 -10.90 12.42 -5.08
C GLU A 82 -11.49 11.01 -5.13
N SER A 83 -12.00 10.50 -4.01
CA SER A 83 -12.59 9.16 -3.94
C SER A 83 -13.84 9.02 -4.80
N LEU A 84 -14.74 10.01 -4.77
CA LEU A 84 -15.94 10.05 -5.62
C LEU A 84 -15.57 10.11 -7.10
N SER A 85 -14.55 10.90 -7.42
CA SER A 85 -14.08 11.06 -8.80
C SER A 85 -13.45 9.77 -9.31
N ASP A 86 -12.59 9.14 -8.52
CA ASP A 86 -11.87 7.94 -8.92
C ASP A 86 -12.82 6.77 -9.16
N ILE A 87 -13.83 6.59 -8.30
CA ILE A 87 -14.82 5.51 -8.51
C ILE A 87 -15.68 5.77 -9.76
N GLU A 88 -16.04 7.03 -10.05
CA GLU A 88 -16.78 7.34 -11.25
C GLU A 88 -15.93 7.11 -12.52
N VAL A 89 -14.63 7.46 -12.49
CA VAL A 89 -13.69 7.15 -13.58
C VAL A 89 -13.62 5.65 -13.83
N VAL A 90 -13.53 4.84 -12.76
CA VAL A 90 -13.50 3.36 -12.86
C VAL A 90 -14.79 2.83 -13.47
N LYS A 91 -15.96 3.31 -13.01
CA LYS A 91 -17.26 2.90 -13.57
C LYS A 91 -17.36 3.17 -15.06
N GLN A 92 -16.96 4.36 -15.50
CA GLN A 92 -17.01 4.72 -16.91
C GLN A 92 -15.96 3.96 -17.74
N LYS A 93 -14.76 3.73 -17.21
CA LYS A 93 -13.75 2.89 -17.86
C LYS A 93 -14.27 1.47 -18.07
N PHE A 94 -14.91 0.88 -17.05
CA PHE A 94 -15.46 -0.47 -17.14
C PHE A 94 -16.65 -0.55 -18.10
N ALA A 95 -17.53 0.44 -18.10
CA ALA A 95 -18.63 0.50 -19.08
C ALA A 95 -18.09 0.56 -20.53
N LYS A 96 -16.98 1.27 -20.76
CA LYS A 96 -16.32 1.32 -22.07
C LYS A 96 -15.68 -0.04 -22.40
N LEU A 97 -14.95 -0.65 -21.47
CA LEU A 97 -14.33 -1.97 -21.65
C LEU A 97 -15.38 -3.06 -21.88
N GLU A 98 -16.48 -3.04 -21.15
CA GLU A 98 -17.59 -3.99 -21.34
C GLU A 98 -18.10 -3.96 -22.78
N LYS A 99 -18.32 -2.73 -23.31
CA LYS A 99 -18.74 -2.55 -24.71
C LYS A 99 -17.69 -3.09 -25.67
N GLU A 100 -16.43 -2.70 -25.48
CA GLU A 100 -15.31 -3.15 -26.33
C GLU A 100 -15.17 -4.67 -26.31
N TYR A 101 -15.33 -5.31 -25.16
CA TYR A 101 -15.24 -6.76 -25.02
C TYR A 101 -16.41 -7.49 -25.71
N LYS A 102 -17.63 -6.95 -25.59
CA LYS A 102 -18.81 -7.48 -26.31
C LYS A 102 -18.65 -7.35 -27.82
N ASP A 103 -18.21 -6.19 -28.30
CA ASP A 103 -17.99 -5.92 -29.73
C ASP A 103 -16.87 -6.82 -30.30
N ALA A 104 -15.87 -7.17 -29.49
CA ALA A 104 -14.79 -8.08 -29.83
C ALA A 104 -15.14 -9.57 -29.67
N GLY A 105 -16.35 -9.91 -29.25
CA GLY A 105 -16.80 -11.30 -29.05
C GLY A 105 -16.07 -12.04 -27.92
N LYS A 106 -15.63 -11.32 -26.88
CA LYS A 106 -15.01 -11.92 -25.70
C LYS A 106 -15.99 -12.81 -24.95
N SER A 107 -15.45 -13.78 -24.20
CA SER A 107 -16.25 -14.69 -23.38
C SER A 107 -16.99 -13.95 -22.25
N GLU A 108 -18.09 -14.54 -21.76
CA GLU A 108 -18.82 -14.02 -20.59
C GLU A 108 -17.90 -13.92 -19.36
N GLU A 109 -16.95 -14.85 -19.19
CA GLU A 109 -15.96 -14.80 -18.13
C GLU A 109 -15.06 -13.57 -18.23
N GLU A 110 -14.57 -13.23 -19.41
CA GLU A 110 -13.75 -12.01 -19.61
C GLU A 110 -14.57 -10.75 -19.39
N ILE A 111 -15.82 -10.71 -19.87
CA ILE A 111 -16.73 -9.57 -19.68
C ILE A 111 -17.04 -9.39 -18.19
N SER A 112 -17.25 -10.47 -17.44
CA SER A 112 -17.56 -10.44 -16.01
C SER A 112 -16.44 -9.79 -15.17
N LYS A 113 -15.21 -9.78 -15.65
CA LYS A 113 -14.07 -9.12 -14.96
C LYS A 113 -14.16 -7.60 -14.95
N VAL A 114 -14.92 -7.02 -15.87
CA VAL A 114 -15.09 -5.56 -16.01
C VAL A 114 -16.54 -5.09 -15.83
N THR A 115 -17.45 -5.99 -15.41
CA THR A 115 -18.86 -5.66 -15.11
C THR A 115 -19.17 -5.93 -13.67
N VAL A 116 -20.06 -5.13 -13.08
CA VAL A 116 -20.67 -5.39 -11.76
C VAL A 116 -22.17 -5.52 -11.95
N THR A 117 -22.69 -6.69 -11.62
CA THR A 117 -24.11 -7.04 -11.81
C THR A 117 -24.90 -6.86 -10.52
N ASP A 118 -26.20 -6.58 -10.66
CA ASP A 118 -27.11 -6.50 -9.50
C ASP A 118 -27.18 -7.85 -8.75
N LYS A 119 -26.94 -8.97 -9.45
CA LYS A 119 -26.84 -10.30 -8.83
C LYS A 119 -25.69 -10.36 -7.83
N GLU A 120 -24.49 -9.91 -8.24
CA GLU A 120 -23.29 -9.87 -7.36
C GLU A 120 -23.54 -8.96 -6.15
N VAL A 121 -24.17 -7.81 -6.36
CA VAL A 121 -24.53 -6.88 -5.27
C VAL A 121 -25.48 -7.53 -4.29
N ASN A 122 -26.56 -8.17 -4.78
CA ASN A 122 -27.53 -8.84 -3.93
C ASN A 122 -26.92 -10.02 -3.16
N GLU A 123 -26.05 -10.80 -3.79
CA GLU A 123 -25.31 -11.89 -3.11
C GLU A 123 -24.48 -11.37 -1.94
N GLN A 124 -23.85 -10.20 -2.06
CA GLN A 124 -23.10 -9.60 -0.95
C GLN A 124 -24.04 -9.11 0.17
N ILE A 125 -25.18 -8.55 -0.19
CA ILE A 125 -26.20 -8.12 0.80
C ILE A 125 -26.72 -9.32 1.60
N GLU A 126 -27.08 -10.40 0.92
CA GLU A 126 -27.57 -11.59 1.60
C GLU A 126 -26.51 -12.17 2.56
N LYS A 127 -25.25 -12.19 2.16
CA LYS A 127 -24.14 -12.59 3.07
C LYS A 127 -24.06 -11.67 4.31
N ILE A 128 -24.23 -10.37 4.15
CA ILE A 128 -24.24 -9.42 5.27
C ILE A 128 -25.46 -9.66 6.16
N LYS A 129 -26.65 -9.89 5.57
CA LYS A 129 -27.87 -10.22 6.31
C LYS A 129 -27.72 -11.54 7.10
N GLU A 130 -27.12 -12.57 6.48
CA GLU A 130 -26.82 -13.83 7.15
C GLU A 130 -25.87 -13.66 8.33
N GLN A 131 -24.83 -12.83 8.18
CA GLN A 131 -23.83 -12.58 9.24
C GLN A 131 -24.40 -11.77 10.41
N LEU A 132 -25.26 -10.80 10.14
CA LEU A 132 -25.82 -9.91 11.16
C LEU A 132 -27.14 -10.42 11.74
N GLY A 133 -27.86 -11.27 11.02
CA GLY A 133 -29.18 -11.77 11.43
C GLY A 133 -30.14 -10.62 11.78
N ASP A 134 -30.78 -10.73 12.93
CA ASP A 134 -31.75 -9.74 13.43
C ASP A 134 -31.15 -8.33 13.67
N LYS A 135 -29.81 -8.22 13.73
CA LYS A 135 -29.10 -6.94 13.93
C LYS A 135 -28.93 -6.13 12.65
N PHE A 136 -29.25 -6.68 11.48
CA PHE A 136 -29.01 -5.99 10.20
C PHE A 136 -29.62 -4.59 10.14
N ASN A 137 -30.91 -4.46 10.50
CA ASN A 137 -31.62 -3.17 10.50
C ASN A 137 -31.04 -2.21 11.56
N GLU A 138 -30.70 -2.70 12.75
CA GLU A 138 -30.08 -1.92 13.81
C GLU A 138 -28.72 -1.35 13.37
N GLU A 139 -27.89 -2.16 12.66
CA GLU A 139 -26.60 -1.72 12.15
C GLU A 139 -26.75 -0.71 11.00
N LEU A 140 -27.77 -0.84 10.14
CA LEU A 140 -28.10 0.18 9.14
C LEU A 140 -28.48 1.52 9.80
N GLU A 141 -29.35 1.50 10.81
CA GLU A 141 -29.74 2.70 11.55
C GLU A 141 -28.55 3.36 12.26
N LYS A 142 -27.71 2.58 12.94
CA LYS A 142 -26.47 3.08 13.57
C LYS A 142 -25.54 3.73 12.55
N SER A 143 -25.42 3.12 11.38
CA SER A 143 -24.60 3.63 10.28
C SER A 143 -25.27 4.75 9.49
N LYS A 144 -26.52 5.09 9.81
CA LYS A 144 -27.36 6.06 9.09
C LYS A 144 -27.42 5.79 7.58
N LEU A 145 -27.52 4.50 7.23
CA LEU A 145 -27.63 4.04 5.86
C LEU A 145 -29.02 3.44 5.60
N THR A 146 -29.54 3.71 4.43
CA THR A 146 -30.63 2.91 3.85
C THR A 146 -30.07 1.65 3.19
N GLU A 147 -30.91 0.63 2.99
CA GLU A 147 -30.50 -0.57 2.24
C GLU A 147 -30.05 -0.23 0.82
N GLU A 148 -30.66 0.77 0.17
CA GLU A 148 -30.28 1.23 -1.16
C GLU A 148 -28.89 1.88 -1.15
N GLU A 149 -28.60 2.71 -0.16
CA GLU A 149 -27.24 3.29 -0.01
C GLU A 149 -26.20 2.21 0.30
N LEU A 150 -26.57 1.14 1.03
CA LEU A 150 -25.69 -0.01 1.23
C LEU A 150 -25.42 -0.74 -0.10
N LYS A 151 -26.45 -0.94 -0.95
CA LYS A 151 -26.27 -1.52 -2.30
C LYS A 151 -25.30 -0.73 -3.15
N GLU A 152 -25.45 0.59 -3.20
CA GLU A 152 -24.52 1.45 -3.95
C GLU A 152 -23.08 1.33 -3.41
N LYS A 153 -22.90 1.31 -2.08
CA LYS A 153 -21.59 1.10 -1.47
C LYS A 153 -20.96 -0.23 -1.84
N ILE A 154 -21.73 -1.29 -1.82
CA ILE A 154 -21.28 -2.63 -2.24
C ILE A 154 -20.90 -2.62 -3.72
N LYS A 155 -21.69 -1.98 -4.56
CA LYS A 155 -21.42 -1.83 -5.99
C LYS A 155 -20.11 -1.11 -6.25
N ASP A 156 -19.88 0.00 -5.56
CA ASP A 156 -18.64 0.78 -5.65
C ASP A 156 -17.41 -0.03 -5.18
N ASN A 157 -17.58 -0.80 -4.12
CA ASN A 157 -16.53 -1.70 -3.63
C ASN A 157 -16.21 -2.80 -4.66
N LEU A 158 -17.23 -3.42 -5.26
CA LEU A 158 -17.03 -4.43 -6.31
C LEU A 158 -16.31 -3.84 -7.52
N TYR A 159 -16.68 -2.62 -7.97
CA TYR A 159 -15.94 -1.93 -9.03
C TYR A 159 -14.47 -1.71 -8.65
N SER A 160 -14.22 -1.24 -7.43
CA SER A 160 -12.85 -1.01 -6.94
C SER A 160 -12.04 -2.31 -6.89
N GLN A 161 -12.61 -3.41 -6.39
CA GLN A 161 -11.96 -4.71 -6.33
C GLN A 161 -11.64 -5.25 -7.73
N LYS A 162 -12.62 -5.25 -8.64
CA LYS A 162 -12.42 -5.70 -10.02
C LYS A 162 -11.40 -4.82 -10.75
N PHE A 163 -11.40 -3.51 -10.49
CA PHE A 163 -10.42 -2.61 -11.08
C PHE A 163 -8.99 -2.90 -10.59
N GLN A 164 -8.80 -3.22 -9.32
CA GLN A 164 -7.48 -3.61 -8.81
C GLN A 164 -6.95 -4.88 -9.51
N VAL A 165 -7.83 -5.87 -9.70
CA VAL A 165 -7.47 -7.10 -10.44
C VAL A 165 -7.16 -6.77 -11.89
N TRP A 166 -8.07 -6.08 -12.58
CA TRP A 166 -7.88 -5.67 -13.98
C TRP A 166 -6.60 -4.85 -14.16
N PHE A 167 -6.34 -3.91 -13.25
CA PHE A 167 -5.13 -3.09 -13.30
C PHE A 167 -3.88 -3.94 -13.12
N SER A 168 -3.89 -4.85 -12.16
CA SER A 168 -2.78 -5.79 -11.95
C SER A 168 -2.53 -6.67 -13.17
N ASP A 169 -3.58 -7.20 -13.80
CA ASP A 169 -3.45 -8.06 -14.97
C ASP A 169 -2.87 -7.34 -16.19
N ASN A 170 -3.19 -6.04 -16.35
CA ASN A 170 -2.78 -5.27 -17.51
C ASN A 170 -1.47 -4.49 -17.34
N PHE A 171 -1.05 -4.20 -16.10
CA PHE A 171 0.07 -3.30 -15.80
C PHE A 171 1.11 -3.90 -14.84
N SER A 172 1.06 -5.22 -14.55
CA SER A 172 2.10 -5.88 -13.75
C SER A 172 3.49 -5.63 -14.35
N PRO A 173 4.48 -5.31 -13.51
CA PRO A 173 5.84 -5.13 -13.99
C PRO A 173 6.40 -6.41 -14.59
N THR A 174 7.13 -6.25 -15.69
CA THR A 174 7.92 -7.34 -16.28
C THR A 174 9.17 -7.61 -15.43
N ASP A 175 9.76 -8.81 -15.60
CA ASP A 175 11.03 -9.13 -14.94
C ASP A 175 12.16 -8.18 -15.37
N GLU A 176 12.12 -7.67 -16.61
CA GLU A 176 13.05 -6.66 -17.10
C GLU A 176 12.90 -5.31 -16.38
N GLU A 177 11.66 -4.83 -16.18
CA GLU A 177 11.39 -3.61 -15.42
C GLU A 177 11.87 -3.72 -13.96
N ILE A 178 11.69 -4.91 -13.36
CA ILE A 178 12.15 -5.21 -12.02
C ILE A 178 13.68 -5.19 -11.95
N ALA A 179 14.36 -5.87 -12.88
CA ALA A 179 15.83 -5.91 -12.97
C ALA A 179 16.42 -4.50 -13.17
N ASN A 180 15.81 -3.70 -14.06
CA ASN A 180 16.23 -2.32 -14.29
C ASN A 180 16.02 -1.43 -13.06
N LYS A 181 14.94 -1.65 -12.30
CA LYS A 181 14.64 -0.88 -11.08
C LYS A 181 15.52 -1.29 -9.89
N PHE A 182 16.05 -2.52 -9.86
CA PHE A 182 16.96 -2.97 -8.81
C PHE A 182 18.21 -2.11 -8.77
N LYS A 183 18.80 -1.87 -9.92
CA LYS A 183 20.03 -1.07 -10.05
C LYS A 183 19.76 0.39 -9.63
N GLY A 184 20.48 0.86 -8.62
CA GLY A 184 20.30 2.18 -8.04
C GLY A 184 19.09 2.30 -7.07
N SER A 185 18.42 1.18 -6.75
CA SER A 185 17.36 1.15 -5.73
C SER A 185 17.92 1.14 -4.30
N GLU A 186 17.01 1.22 -3.33
CA GLU A 186 17.36 1.02 -1.92
C GLU A 186 17.93 -0.39 -1.62
N PHE A 187 17.71 -1.36 -2.51
CA PHE A 187 18.19 -2.74 -2.40
C PHE A 187 19.52 -2.97 -3.13
N ASP A 188 20.01 -1.96 -3.88
CA ASP A 188 21.26 -2.08 -4.64
C ASP A 188 22.46 -2.21 -3.70
N GLY A 189 23.04 -3.41 -3.69
CA GLY A 189 24.15 -3.81 -2.84
C GLY A 189 24.28 -5.32 -2.73
N PRO A 190 25.35 -5.85 -2.14
CA PRO A 190 25.58 -7.29 -2.05
C PRO A 190 24.56 -8.03 -1.19
N GLU A 191 24.36 -9.30 -1.52
CA GLU A 191 23.80 -10.30 -0.59
C GLU A 191 24.91 -10.79 0.33
N ILE A 192 24.66 -10.80 1.64
CA ILE A 192 25.65 -11.11 2.66
C ILE A 192 25.13 -12.21 3.55
N ASN A 193 25.94 -13.25 3.76
CA ASN A 193 25.76 -14.19 4.87
C ASN A 193 26.75 -13.83 5.97
N ALA A 194 26.25 -13.59 7.18
CA ALA A 194 27.09 -13.17 8.29
C ALA A 194 26.67 -13.78 9.62
N SER A 195 27.60 -13.71 10.57
CA SER A 195 27.37 -13.96 11.99
C SER A 195 27.69 -12.68 12.77
N HIS A 196 27.08 -12.53 13.96
CA HIS A 196 27.37 -11.39 14.82
C HIS A 196 27.47 -11.75 16.30
N ILE A 197 28.14 -10.88 17.05
CA ILE A 197 28.14 -10.85 18.52
C ILE A 197 27.64 -9.46 18.93
N LEU A 198 26.56 -9.38 19.68
CA LEU A 198 25.99 -8.14 20.19
C LEU A 198 26.38 -7.97 21.66
N VAL A 199 26.88 -6.79 22.02
CA VAL A 199 27.19 -6.40 23.40
C VAL A 199 26.69 -4.99 23.69
N GLU A 200 26.68 -4.58 24.96
CA GLU A 200 26.09 -3.31 25.39
C GLU A 200 27.04 -2.13 25.21
N THR A 201 28.35 -2.35 25.43
CA THR A 201 29.34 -1.26 25.45
C THR A 201 30.46 -1.45 24.42
N GLU A 202 31.07 -0.33 24.01
CA GLU A 202 32.23 -0.35 23.12
C GLU A 202 33.44 -1.10 23.73
N GLU A 203 33.61 -1.02 25.05
CA GLU A 203 34.67 -1.70 25.74
C GLU A 203 34.50 -3.22 25.68
N GLU A 204 33.28 -3.73 25.91
CA GLU A 204 32.95 -5.15 25.71
C GLU A 204 33.22 -5.60 24.26
N ALA A 205 32.83 -4.78 23.25
CA ALA A 205 33.06 -5.10 21.87
C ALA A 205 34.54 -5.15 21.50
N LYS A 206 35.37 -4.25 22.04
CA LYS A 206 36.84 -4.28 21.89
C LYS A 206 37.47 -5.52 22.55
N ASN A 207 36.93 -5.92 23.69
CA ASN A 207 37.36 -7.17 24.36
C ASN A 207 37.03 -8.40 23.51
N VAL A 208 35.79 -8.48 22.99
CA VAL A 208 35.36 -9.52 22.03
C VAL A 208 36.29 -9.57 20.82
N LYS A 209 36.55 -8.41 20.19
CA LYS A 209 37.46 -8.33 19.04
C LYS A 209 38.85 -8.86 19.37
N SER A 210 39.41 -8.49 20.53
CA SER A 210 40.74 -8.95 20.97
C SER A 210 40.79 -10.46 21.17
N ARG A 211 39.74 -11.06 21.71
CA ARG A 211 39.63 -12.53 21.89
C ARG A 211 39.61 -13.25 20.52
N LEU A 212 38.84 -12.71 19.59
CA LEU A 212 38.76 -13.27 18.23
C LEU A 212 40.07 -13.12 17.46
N ASP A 213 40.78 -11.99 17.62
CA ASP A 213 42.11 -11.76 17.02
C ASP A 213 43.18 -12.68 17.66
N ALA A 214 42.98 -13.08 18.90
CA ALA A 214 43.81 -14.09 19.58
C ALA A 214 43.53 -15.55 19.12
N GLY A 215 42.51 -15.73 18.25
CA GLY A 215 42.19 -17.03 17.65
C GLY A 215 41.08 -17.83 18.36
N GLU A 216 40.35 -17.21 19.29
CA GLU A 216 39.16 -17.86 19.83
C GLU A 216 38.10 -18.02 18.71
N LYS A 217 37.31 -19.09 18.80
CA LYS A 217 36.31 -19.35 17.80
C LYS A 217 35.11 -18.37 17.94
N PHE A 218 34.69 -17.77 16.84
CA PHE A 218 33.62 -16.82 16.82
C PHE A 218 32.34 -17.37 17.46
N GLU A 219 32.00 -18.61 17.15
CA GLU A 219 30.80 -19.29 17.57
C GLU A 219 30.81 -19.51 19.12
N ASP A 220 31.98 -19.83 19.70
CA ASP A 220 32.11 -20.06 21.14
C ASP A 220 31.97 -18.73 21.90
N VAL A 221 32.63 -17.66 21.40
CA VAL A 221 32.53 -16.31 21.99
C VAL A 221 31.08 -15.78 21.87
N ALA A 222 30.44 -16.01 20.72
CA ALA A 222 29.04 -15.60 20.51
C ALA A 222 28.09 -16.23 21.55
N VAL A 223 28.20 -17.54 21.79
CA VAL A 223 27.40 -18.27 22.82
C VAL A 223 27.66 -17.74 24.22
N GLU A 224 28.91 -17.39 24.52
CA GLU A 224 29.33 -16.97 25.87
C GLU A 224 28.84 -15.56 26.21
N VAL A 225 29.07 -14.57 25.31
CA VAL A 225 28.94 -13.16 25.69
C VAL A 225 27.86 -12.38 24.94
N SER A 226 27.32 -12.92 23.81
CA SER A 226 26.34 -12.17 23.04
C SER A 226 25.06 -11.90 23.84
N LYS A 227 24.57 -10.66 23.74
CA LYS A 227 23.28 -10.22 24.28
C LYS A 227 22.12 -10.55 23.35
N ASP A 228 22.40 -11.02 22.13
CA ASP A 228 21.36 -11.56 21.25
C ASP A 228 20.89 -12.92 21.83
N PRO A 229 19.59 -13.02 22.22
CA PRO A 229 19.07 -14.26 22.80
C PRO A 229 19.22 -15.49 21.89
N SER A 230 19.23 -15.27 20.56
CA SER A 230 19.35 -16.33 19.56
C SER A 230 20.77 -16.94 19.52
N ALA A 231 21.79 -16.20 19.93
CA ALA A 231 23.18 -16.64 19.87
C ALA A 231 23.48 -17.95 20.62
N LYS A 232 22.68 -18.26 21.65
CA LYS A 232 22.80 -19.54 22.38
C LYS A 232 22.42 -20.76 21.53
N THR A 233 21.60 -20.57 20.50
CA THR A 233 21.11 -21.65 19.64
C THR A 233 21.74 -21.61 18.26
N ASN A 234 21.85 -20.41 17.65
CA ASN A 234 22.39 -20.21 16.30
C ASN A 234 23.88 -19.85 16.30
N LYS A 235 24.53 -19.73 17.49
CA LYS A 235 25.96 -19.39 17.61
C LYS A 235 26.35 -18.06 16.96
N GLY A 236 25.39 -17.14 16.93
CA GLY A 236 25.53 -15.83 16.31
C GLY A 236 25.25 -15.80 14.81
N GLU A 237 24.87 -16.91 14.17
CA GLU A 237 24.50 -16.90 12.75
C GLU A 237 23.23 -16.09 12.50
N LEU A 238 23.30 -15.16 11.54
CA LEU A 238 22.15 -14.36 11.07
C LEU A 238 21.55 -14.89 9.77
N GLY A 239 22.27 -15.82 9.12
CA GLY A 239 21.90 -16.27 7.79
C GLY A 239 22.21 -15.22 6.72
N THR A 240 21.49 -15.31 5.62
CA THR A 240 21.67 -14.48 4.43
C THR A 240 20.69 -13.32 4.43
N PHE A 241 21.18 -12.11 4.09
CA PHE A 241 20.39 -10.90 4.00
C PHE A 241 20.90 -9.96 2.91
N THR A 242 20.01 -9.08 2.47
CA THR A 242 20.30 -8.02 1.51
C THR A 242 20.13 -6.65 2.14
N LYS A 243 20.49 -5.60 1.44
CA LYS A 243 20.28 -4.21 1.88
C LYS A 243 18.80 -3.97 2.23
N GLY A 244 18.57 -3.27 3.33
CA GLY A 244 17.22 -2.98 3.86
C GLY A 244 16.65 -4.03 4.81
N VAL A 245 17.31 -5.18 4.99
CA VAL A 245 16.91 -6.22 5.97
C VAL A 245 17.48 -5.90 7.36
N MET A 246 18.76 -5.54 7.42
CA MET A 246 19.42 -5.12 8.64
C MET A 246 19.39 -3.60 8.80
N VAL A 247 19.66 -3.10 10.01
CA VAL A 247 19.86 -1.66 10.22
C VAL A 247 21.05 -1.17 9.40
N GLU A 248 20.96 0.07 8.95
CA GLU A 248 21.86 0.62 7.94
C GLU A 248 23.32 0.56 8.37
N GLU A 249 23.62 0.88 9.62
CA GLU A 249 24.98 0.87 10.17
C GLU A 249 25.60 -0.53 10.11
N PHE A 250 24.81 -1.57 10.45
CA PHE A 250 25.23 -2.96 10.39
C PHE A 250 25.52 -3.39 8.95
N TYR A 251 24.56 -3.16 8.04
CA TYR A 251 24.74 -3.52 6.63
C TYR A 251 25.91 -2.81 5.98
N ASN A 252 26.07 -1.51 6.21
CA ASN A 252 27.18 -0.71 5.67
C ASN A 252 28.55 -1.15 6.19
N ALA A 253 28.62 -1.67 7.41
CA ALA A 253 29.84 -2.25 7.93
C ALA A 253 30.12 -3.62 7.30
N ALA A 254 29.13 -4.51 7.26
CA ALA A 254 29.26 -5.84 6.69
C ALA A 254 29.62 -5.82 5.21
N SER A 255 29.02 -4.91 4.41
CA SER A 255 29.26 -4.81 2.96
C SER A 255 30.66 -4.34 2.57
N LYS A 256 31.44 -3.84 3.51
CA LYS A 256 32.83 -3.42 3.29
C LYS A 256 33.87 -4.51 3.60
N LEU A 257 33.42 -5.59 4.24
CA LEU A 257 34.24 -6.72 4.64
C LEU A 257 34.36 -7.74 3.51
N LYS A 258 35.44 -8.49 3.54
CA LYS A 258 35.62 -9.66 2.68
C LYS A 258 35.10 -10.93 3.38
N GLU A 259 34.92 -11.99 2.60
CA GLU A 259 34.60 -13.31 3.17
C GLU A 259 35.64 -13.72 4.22
N GLY A 260 35.19 -14.16 5.38
CA GLY A 260 35.98 -14.55 6.55
C GLY A 260 36.44 -13.39 7.42
N GLU A 261 36.29 -12.14 6.98
CA GLU A 261 36.73 -10.97 7.74
C GLU A 261 35.79 -10.63 8.90
N ILE A 262 36.37 -10.13 10.00
CA ILE A 262 35.70 -9.71 11.21
C ILE A 262 35.80 -8.19 11.35
N SER A 263 34.66 -7.54 11.59
CA SER A 263 34.60 -6.08 11.72
C SER A 263 35.31 -5.56 12.97
N GLU A 264 35.63 -4.28 12.97
CA GLU A 264 35.76 -3.50 14.19
C GLU A 264 34.39 -3.34 14.88
N PRO A 265 34.32 -2.87 16.15
CA PRO A 265 33.04 -2.60 16.82
C PRO A 265 32.13 -1.67 16.00
N VAL A 266 30.91 -2.12 15.71
CA VAL A 266 29.90 -1.38 14.95
C VAL A 266 28.76 -0.96 15.86
N GLN A 267 28.59 0.33 16.08
CA GLN A 267 27.50 0.86 16.90
C GLN A 267 26.20 0.91 16.11
N THR A 268 25.10 0.44 16.75
CA THR A 268 23.73 0.58 16.26
C THR A 268 22.81 0.99 17.42
N LYS A 269 21.54 1.17 17.15
CA LYS A 269 20.54 1.40 18.22
C LYS A 269 20.34 0.21 19.18
N PHE A 270 20.88 -0.95 18.87
CA PHE A 270 20.76 -2.16 19.71
C PHE A 270 21.99 -2.38 20.62
N GLY A 271 23.07 -1.64 20.41
CA GLY A 271 24.34 -1.79 21.07
C GLY A 271 25.50 -1.86 20.09
N TYR A 272 26.55 -2.59 20.45
CA TYR A 272 27.75 -2.76 19.63
C TYR A 272 27.81 -4.17 19.07
N HIS A 273 28.07 -4.28 17.78
CA HIS A 273 28.18 -5.54 17.05
C HIS A 273 29.62 -5.80 16.63
N ILE A 274 30.05 -7.04 16.77
CA ILE A 274 31.21 -7.59 16.03
C ILE A 274 30.63 -8.52 14.97
N ILE A 275 30.95 -8.25 13.70
CA ILE A 275 30.35 -8.89 12.52
C ILE A 275 31.39 -9.74 11.84
N LYS A 276 31.08 -11.00 11.52
CA LYS A 276 31.91 -11.88 10.68
C LYS A 276 31.16 -12.16 9.40
N VAL A 277 31.72 -11.82 8.26
CA VAL A 277 31.13 -12.13 6.94
C VAL A 277 31.50 -13.57 6.57
N ASN A 278 30.52 -14.42 6.42
CA ASN A 278 30.72 -15.82 6.02
C ASN A 278 30.73 -15.96 4.50
N LYS A 279 29.92 -15.18 3.76
CA LYS A 279 29.85 -15.13 2.31
C LYS A 279 29.32 -13.78 1.86
N ILE A 280 29.82 -13.30 0.71
CA ILE A 280 29.32 -12.08 0.05
C ILE A 280 29.15 -12.34 -1.44
N VAL A 281 28.03 -11.87 -2.01
CA VAL A 281 27.71 -12.00 -3.43
C VAL A 281 27.27 -10.63 -3.95
N ASP A 282 28.04 -10.07 -4.90
CA ASP A 282 27.78 -8.73 -5.46
C ASP A 282 26.85 -8.77 -6.67
N ASP A 283 26.77 -9.90 -7.38
CA ASP A 283 25.95 -10.04 -8.58
C ASP A 283 24.54 -10.51 -8.23
N TYR A 284 23.56 -9.64 -8.45
CA TYR A 284 22.13 -9.97 -8.24
C TYR A 284 21.71 -11.28 -8.93
N ALA A 285 22.28 -11.60 -10.09
CA ALA A 285 21.96 -12.84 -10.79
C ALA A 285 22.33 -14.10 -9.98
N GLN A 286 23.30 -13.98 -9.06
CA GLN A 286 23.82 -15.05 -8.21
C GLN A 286 23.24 -15.04 -6.78
N PHE A 287 22.35 -14.09 -6.46
CA PHE A 287 21.67 -14.05 -5.17
C PHE A 287 20.84 -15.34 -4.95
N SER A 288 20.57 -15.66 -3.70
CA SER A 288 19.67 -16.74 -3.35
C SER A 288 18.26 -16.48 -3.91
N ASP A 289 17.50 -17.54 -4.18
CA ASP A 289 16.14 -17.41 -4.69
C ASP A 289 15.24 -16.67 -3.71
N GLU A 290 15.45 -16.86 -2.40
CA GLU A 290 14.72 -16.16 -1.35
C GLU A 290 14.98 -14.64 -1.40
N SER A 291 16.25 -14.23 -1.49
CA SER A 291 16.62 -12.81 -1.59
C SER A 291 16.08 -12.17 -2.86
N LYS A 292 16.19 -12.88 -3.99
CA LYS A 292 15.60 -12.43 -5.27
C LYS A 292 14.10 -12.22 -5.16
N GLU A 293 13.38 -13.17 -4.57
CA GLU A 293 11.92 -13.07 -4.46
C GLU A 293 11.50 -11.92 -3.53
N ASN A 294 12.16 -11.75 -2.40
CA ASN A 294 11.89 -10.65 -1.46
C ASN A 294 12.12 -9.26 -2.11
N ILE A 295 13.22 -9.10 -2.83
CA ILE A 295 13.53 -7.87 -3.57
C ILE A 295 12.50 -7.67 -4.68
N LYS A 296 12.22 -8.71 -5.47
CA LYS A 296 11.25 -8.69 -6.55
C LYS A 296 9.87 -8.22 -6.06
N GLN A 297 9.39 -8.77 -4.94
CA GLN A 297 8.09 -8.38 -4.36
C GLN A 297 8.08 -6.92 -3.91
N SER A 298 9.18 -6.44 -3.33
CA SER A 298 9.29 -5.05 -2.89
C SER A 298 9.35 -4.08 -4.06
N LEU A 299 10.17 -4.35 -5.06
CA LEU A 299 10.27 -3.55 -6.29
C LEU A 299 8.96 -3.59 -7.09
N LYS A 300 8.31 -4.77 -7.19
CA LYS A 300 7.01 -4.91 -7.83
C LYS A 300 5.98 -3.97 -7.21
N ARG A 301 5.90 -3.90 -5.88
CA ARG A 301 4.98 -2.97 -5.20
C ARG A 301 5.29 -1.51 -5.53
N ASN A 302 6.57 -1.12 -5.54
CA ASN A 302 7.00 0.24 -5.85
C ASN A 302 6.67 0.62 -7.31
N ILE A 303 7.01 -0.25 -8.26
CA ILE A 303 6.71 -0.03 -9.69
C ILE A 303 5.20 0.01 -9.93
N MET A 304 4.42 -0.89 -9.29
CA MET A 304 2.96 -0.86 -9.39
C MET A 304 2.36 0.45 -8.87
N ALA A 305 2.90 1.01 -7.78
CA ALA A 305 2.43 2.30 -7.26
C ALA A 305 2.76 3.46 -8.22
N GLU A 306 3.93 3.45 -8.85
CA GLU A 306 4.30 4.42 -9.89
C GLU A 306 3.43 4.26 -11.13
N LYS A 307 3.26 3.03 -11.63
CA LYS A 307 2.38 2.72 -12.77
C LYS A 307 0.92 3.12 -12.48
N PHE A 308 0.41 2.83 -11.28
CA PHE A 308 -0.93 3.25 -10.92
C PHE A 308 -1.11 4.76 -11.08
N LYS A 309 -0.17 5.55 -10.57
CA LYS A 309 -0.24 7.01 -10.68
C LYS A 309 -0.25 7.49 -12.13
N THR A 310 0.57 6.89 -12.99
CA THR A 310 0.72 7.32 -14.39
C THR A 310 -0.39 6.79 -15.28
N GLU A 311 -0.73 5.51 -15.17
CA GLU A 311 -1.75 4.88 -16.01
C GLU A 311 -3.16 5.30 -15.60
N PHE A 312 -3.43 5.48 -14.30
CA PHE A 312 -4.71 5.99 -13.85
C PHE A 312 -4.97 7.41 -14.35
N LYS A 313 -3.92 8.25 -14.40
CA LYS A 313 -4.02 9.57 -15.02
C LYS A 313 -4.39 9.49 -16.50
N LYS A 314 -3.81 8.56 -17.25
CA LYS A 314 -4.19 8.35 -18.66
C LYS A 314 -5.64 7.89 -18.79
N ILE A 315 -6.11 7.02 -17.88
CA ILE A 315 -7.51 6.60 -17.83
C ILE A 315 -8.42 7.81 -17.53
N GLN A 316 -8.05 8.68 -16.60
CA GLN A 316 -8.78 9.90 -16.31
C GLN A 316 -8.88 10.81 -17.55
N GLU A 317 -7.78 10.98 -18.28
CA GLU A 317 -7.74 11.75 -19.54
C GLU A 317 -8.62 11.10 -20.62
N GLU A 318 -8.55 9.77 -20.77
CA GLU A 318 -9.37 9.00 -21.73
C GLU A 318 -10.87 9.11 -21.44
N ILE A 319 -11.26 9.11 -20.18
CA ILE A 319 -12.67 9.24 -19.75
C ILE A 319 -13.15 10.70 -19.81
N GLY A 320 -12.24 11.66 -19.89
CA GLY A 320 -12.60 13.09 -19.89
C GLY A 320 -12.82 13.64 -18.48
N TYR A 321 -11.81 13.48 -17.62
CA TYR A 321 -11.75 14.07 -16.28
C TYR A 321 -11.31 15.53 -16.37
N TYR A 322 -12.16 16.46 -15.90
CA TYR A 322 -11.89 17.90 -15.91
C TYR A 322 -12.26 18.54 -14.56
N PRO A 323 -11.28 18.97 -13.75
CA PRO A 323 -11.56 19.79 -12.57
C PRO A 323 -12.16 21.15 -13.01
N ILE A 324 -13.25 21.57 -12.35
CA ILE A 324 -13.97 22.81 -12.66
C ILE A 324 -13.60 23.91 -11.66
N LYS A 325 -13.63 23.59 -10.37
CA LYS A 325 -13.23 24.48 -9.27
C LYS A 325 -12.69 23.72 -8.08
N ASN A 326 -11.88 24.38 -7.27
CA ASN A 326 -11.41 23.85 -6.00
C ASN A 326 -12.38 24.22 -4.87
N PHE A 327 -12.37 23.47 -3.79
CA PHE A 327 -12.96 23.91 -2.53
C PHE A 327 -12.28 25.22 -2.09
N LYS A 328 -13.13 26.19 -1.64
CA LYS A 328 -12.66 27.42 -1.03
C LYS A 328 -12.77 27.36 0.48
#